data_dfa4b266f089fefacb4bb6c3c1ae877a
#
_entry.id   dfa4b266f089fefacb4bb6c3c1ae877a
#
_cell.length_a   1.000
_cell.length_b   1.000
_cell.length_c   1.000
_cell.angle_alpha   90.00
_cell.angle_beta   90.00
_cell.angle_gamma   90.00
#
_symmetry.space_group_name_H-M   'P 1'
#
loop_
_entity.id
_entity.type
_entity.pdbx_description
1 polymer ?
#
loop_
_entity_poly.entity_id
_entity_poly.type
_entity_poly.pdbx_seq_one_letter_code
_entity_poly.pdbx_strand_id
1 'polypeptide(L)'
;ITRIRQTMRRYLADGLLLPHAGAVLVERRLGARLRRGLLLELDLEHYDFSADSKSLIRPTEGTIVARLAPRIAVRSEAEIELPHILVLIDDRERTVIEPLAAARGAALYATDLMQGGGHVAGYAVPDAQAAQAV
;
A
#
# COMPACT_ATOMS: atom_id res chain seq x y z
N ILE A 1 -10.28 20.16 -6.77
CA ILE A 1 -9.63 19.12 -7.59
C ILE A 1 -8.36 19.69 -8.22
N THR A 2 -8.42 20.81 -8.98
CA THR A 2 -7.27 21.42 -9.64
C THR A 2 -6.08 21.67 -8.69
N ARG A 3 -6.33 22.17 -7.49
CA ARG A 3 -5.29 22.40 -6.48
C ARG A 3 -4.62 21.10 -6.03
N ILE A 4 -5.38 20.01 -5.89
CA ILE A 4 -4.85 18.68 -5.52
C ILE A 4 -3.89 18.23 -6.61
N ARG A 5 -4.31 18.24 -7.87
CA ARG A 5 -3.47 17.85 -9.01
C ARG A 5 -2.19 18.68 -9.11
N GLN A 6 -2.29 20.01 -8.99
CA GLN A 6 -1.12 20.88 -9.00
C GLN A 6 -0.13 20.58 -7.87
N THR A 7 -0.64 20.26 -6.67
CA THR A 7 0.19 19.90 -5.52
C THR A 7 0.90 18.57 -5.75
N MET A 8 0.21 17.56 -6.30
CA MET A 8 0.82 16.25 -6.62
C MET A 8 1.93 16.41 -7.66
N ARG A 9 1.69 17.15 -8.73
CA ARG A 9 2.72 17.46 -9.75
C ARG A 9 3.93 18.15 -9.15
N ARG A 10 3.70 19.10 -8.25
CA ARG A 10 4.78 19.78 -7.56
C ARG A 10 5.61 18.80 -6.71
N TYR A 11 4.98 17.89 -5.99
CA TYR A 11 5.69 16.90 -5.17
C TYR A 11 6.61 16.00 -6.01
N LEU A 12 6.17 15.63 -7.22
CA LEU A 12 7.00 14.87 -8.16
C LEU A 12 8.12 15.75 -8.72
N ALA A 13 7.82 16.97 -9.15
CA ALA A 13 8.80 17.91 -9.73
C ALA A 13 9.88 18.32 -8.73
N ASP A 14 9.50 18.51 -7.45
CA ASP A 14 10.41 18.91 -6.37
C ASP A 14 11.18 17.69 -5.78
N GLY A 15 10.94 16.49 -6.29
CA GLY A 15 11.57 15.26 -5.79
C GLY A 15 11.17 14.87 -4.36
N LEU A 16 10.03 15.37 -3.86
CA LEU A 16 9.48 14.98 -2.56
C LEU A 16 8.92 13.55 -2.61
N LEU A 17 8.44 13.15 -3.77
CA LEU A 17 8.03 11.78 -4.07
C LEU A 17 8.89 11.28 -5.22
N LEU A 18 9.49 10.11 -5.01
CA LEU A 18 10.34 9.45 -6.01
C LEU A 18 9.65 8.16 -6.47
N PRO A 19 9.70 7.85 -7.77
CA PRO A 19 9.22 6.56 -8.26
C PRO A 19 10.08 5.44 -7.68
N HIS A 20 9.44 4.33 -7.34
CA HIS A 20 10.09 3.12 -6.90
C HIS A 20 9.48 1.93 -7.65
N ALA A 21 10.32 1.09 -8.24
CA ALA A 21 9.89 -0.14 -8.86
C ALA A 21 9.90 -1.29 -7.83
N GLY A 22 8.89 -2.16 -7.90
CA GLY A 22 8.75 -3.30 -7.02
C GLY A 22 7.98 -3.01 -5.73
N ALA A 23 7.89 -4.00 -4.87
CA ALA A 23 7.17 -3.92 -3.61
C ALA A 23 8.00 -3.24 -2.51
N VAL A 24 7.31 -2.64 -1.54
CA VAL A 24 7.93 -2.04 -0.36
C VAL A 24 7.41 -2.74 0.90
N LEU A 25 8.31 -3.30 1.68
CA LEU A 25 7.98 -3.75 3.03
C LEU A 25 7.93 -2.54 3.95
N VAL A 26 6.79 -2.32 4.58
CA VAL A 26 6.60 -1.24 5.55
C VAL A 26 6.59 -1.80 6.95
N GLU A 27 7.45 -1.29 7.82
CA GLU A 27 7.46 -1.57 9.24
C GLU A 27 7.01 -0.34 10.03
N ARG A 28 6.06 -0.51 10.92
CA ARG A 28 5.66 0.51 11.89
C ARG A 28 5.84 0.00 13.30
N ARG A 29 6.63 0.72 14.09
CA ARG A 29 6.90 0.44 15.50
C ARG A 29 6.23 1.46 16.40
N LEU A 30 5.46 0.97 17.36
CA LEU A 30 4.83 1.81 18.40
C LEU A 30 5.07 1.14 19.75
N GLY A 31 5.98 1.69 20.53
CA GLY A 31 6.48 1.03 21.75
C GLY A 31 7.04 -0.36 21.43
N ALA A 32 6.58 -1.37 22.14
CA ALA A 32 6.97 -2.77 21.91
C ALA A 32 6.25 -3.45 20.71
N ARG A 33 5.26 -2.79 20.11
CA ARG A 33 4.48 -3.37 19.01
C ARG A 33 5.14 -3.07 17.67
N LEU A 34 5.32 -4.10 16.85
CA LEU A 34 5.77 -4.01 15.48
C LEU A 34 4.65 -4.51 14.56
N ARG A 35 4.27 -3.68 13.59
CA ARG A 35 3.37 -4.06 12.50
C ARG A 35 4.15 -4.05 11.21
N ARG A 36 3.93 -5.06 10.38
CA ARG A 36 4.48 -5.19 9.05
C ARG A 36 3.39 -5.24 8.01
N GLY A 37 3.67 -4.74 6.83
CA GLY A 37 2.80 -4.82 5.67
C GLY A 37 3.60 -4.65 4.39
N LEU A 38 2.97 -4.96 3.29
CA LEU A 38 3.52 -4.76 1.95
C LEU A 38 2.73 -3.65 1.24
N LEU A 39 3.44 -2.76 0.60
CA LEU A 39 2.90 -1.84 -0.39
C LEU A 39 3.23 -2.43 -1.75
N LEU A 40 2.21 -2.76 -2.53
CA LEU A 40 2.34 -3.39 -3.83
C LEU A 40 1.13 -3.04 -4.71
N GLU A 41 1.22 -3.34 -5.98
CA GLU A 41 0.11 -3.30 -6.92
C GLU A 41 -0.56 -4.67 -6.96
N LEU A 42 -1.89 -4.69 -7.01
CA LEU A 42 -2.69 -5.91 -7.15
C LEU A 42 -3.34 -5.93 -8.53
N ASP A 43 -3.28 -7.09 -9.19
CA ASP A 43 -4.04 -7.33 -10.41
C ASP A 43 -5.53 -7.49 -10.08
N LEU A 44 -6.33 -6.51 -10.48
CA LEU A 44 -7.76 -6.49 -10.22
C LEU A 44 -8.57 -7.42 -11.12
N GLU A 45 -7.97 -8.02 -12.15
CA GLU A 45 -8.63 -9.04 -12.97
C GLU A 45 -8.97 -10.31 -12.16
N HIS A 46 -8.29 -10.51 -11.03
CA HIS A 46 -8.56 -11.60 -10.08
C HIS A 46 -9.53 -11.21 -8.97
N TYR A 47 -10.12 -10.02 -9.03
CA TYR A 47 -11.07 -9.54 -8.03
C TYR A 47 -12.51 -9.80 -8.44
N ASP A 48 -13.30 -10.40 -7.55
CA ASP A 48 -14.70 -10.69 -7.80
C ASP A 48 -15.57 -10.27 -6.61
N PHE A 49 -16.61 -9.48 -6.90
CA PHE A 49 -17.56 -8.94 -5.92
C PHE A 49 -18.71 -9.89 -5.57
N SER A 50 -18.89 -11.00 -6.30
CA SER A 50 -20.02 -11.87 -6.09
C SER A 50 -19.96 -12.55 -4.72
N ALA A 51 -21.13 -12.76 -4.10
CA ALA A 51 -21.22 -13.34 -2.76
C ALA A 51 -20.65 -14.77 -2.70
N ASP A 52 -20.76 -15.52 -3.81
CA ASP A 52 -20.28 -16.90 -3.93
C ASP A 52 -18.90 -17.01 -4.58
N SER A 53 -18.20 -15.89 -4.71
CA SER A 53 -16.88 -15.85 -5.32
C SER A 53 -15.88 -16.73 -4.59
N LYS A 54 -15.11 -17.47 -5.39
CA LYS A 54 -13.91 -18.20 -4.95
C LYS A 54 -12.63 -17.43 -5.21
N SER A 55 -12.73 -16.16 -5.61
CA SER A 55 -11.57 -15.30 -5.81
C SER A 55 -10.74 -15.19 -4.54
N LEU A 56 -9.41 -15.15 -4.70
CA LEU A 56 -8.46 -14.95 -3.61
C LEU A 56 -8.54 -13.51 -3.06
N ILE A 57 -8.90 -12.54 -3.92
CA ILE A 57 -9.07 -11.13 -3.54
C ILE A 57 -10.56 -10.87 -3.33
N ARG A 58 -10.94 -10.50 -2.11
CA ARG A 58 -12.34 -10.35 -1.70
C ARG A 58 -12.60 -8.99 -1.07
N PRO A 59 -13.79 -8.40 -1.27
CA PRO A 59 -14.20 -7.21 -0.52
C PRO A 59 -14.45 -7.57 0.95
N THR A 60 -14.07 -6.68 1.86
CA THR A 60 -14.38 -6.80 3.29
C THR A 60 -15.74 -6.21 3.64
N GLU A 61 -16.25 -5.30 2.79
CA GLU A 61 -17.51 -4.59 3.00
C GLU A 61 -18.14 -4.14 1.69
N GLY A 62 -19.43 -3.86 1.70
CA GLY A 62 -20.14 -3.27 0.55
C GLY A 62 -19.79 -1.79 0.39
N THR A 63 -19.66 -1.34 -0.85
CA THR A 63 -19.39 0.06 -1.16
C THR A 63 -20.67 0.90 -1.08
N ILE A 64 -20.63 2.03 -0.41
CA ILE A 64 -21.73 3.00 -0.37
C ILE A 64 -21.71 3.79 -1.69
N VAL A 65 -22.62 3.46 -2.61
CA VAL A 65 -22.68 4.01 -3.97
C VAL A 65 -22.72 5.54 -3.99
N ALA A 66 -23.47 6.17 -3.09
CA ALA A 66 -23.56 7.63 -3.00
C ALA A 66 -22.22 8.33 -2.75
N ARG A 67 -21.21 7.61 -2.25
CA ARG A 67 -19.86 8.14 -1.98
C ARG A 67 -18.89 7.95 -3.15
N LEU A 68 -19.28 7.25 -4.19
CA LEU A 68 -18.38 6.93 -5.33
C LEU A 68 -18.09 8.16 -6.20
N ALA A 69 -19.11 8.89 -6.61
CA ALA A 69 -18.96 9.99 -7.58
C ALA A 69 -17.92 11.04 -7.16
N PRO A 70 -17.93 11.61 -5.94
CA PRO A 70 -16.90 12.57 -5.54
C PRO A 70 -15.50 11.95 -5.42
N ARG A 71 -15.38 10.68 -5.06
CA ARG A 71 -14.09 9.98 -5.01
C ARG A 71 -13.52 9.73 -6.39
N ILE A 72 -14.36 9.28 -7.33
CA ILE A 72 -13.98 9.11 -8.73
C ILE A 72 -13.51 10.44 -9.31
N ALA A 73 -14.25 11.53 -9.09
CA ALA A 73 -13.87 12.85 -9.58
C ALA A 73 -12.50 13.34 -9.07
N VAL A 74 -12.13 13.02 -7.83
CA VAL A 74 -10.79 13.33 -7.31
C VAL A 74 -9.74 12.44 -7.96
N ARG A 75 -9.98 11.15 -8.06
CA ARG A 75 -9.01 10.17 -8.56
C ARG A 75 -8.77 10.26 -10.05
N SER A 76 -9.79 10.58 -10.86
CA SER A 76 -9.63 10.77 -12.30
C SER A 76 -8.72 11.95 -12.66
N GLU A 77 -8.53 12.89 -11.75
CA GLU A 77 -7.66 14.06 -11.92
C GLU A 77 -6.33 13.94 -11.14
N ALA A 78 -6.19 12.89 -10.31
CA ALA A 78 -5.01 12.68 -9.49
C ALA A 78 -3.99 11.81 -10.24
N GLU A 79 -2.73 12.23 -10.24
CA GLU A 79 -1.63 11.45 -10.84
C GLU A 79 -1.01 10.47 -9.82
N ILE A 80 -1.35 10.62 -8.54
CA ILE A 80 -0.82 9.81 -7.45
C ILE A 80 -1.98 9.34 -6.57
N GLU A 81 -2.00 8.06 -6.24
CA GLU A 81 -2.92 7.50 -5.26
C GLU A 81 -2.29 7.56 -3.86
N LEU A 82 -2.70 8.54 -3.04
CA LEU A 82 -2.15 8.74 -1.70
C LEU A 82 -2.83 7.93 -0.60
N PRO A 83 -4.17 7.79 -0.55
CA PRO A 83 -4.80 6.90 0.41
C PRO A 83 -4.77 5.46 -0.12
N HIS A 84 -3.83 4.67 0.36
CA HIS A 84 -3.73 3.26 0.00
C HIS A 84 -4.96 2.48 0.47
N ILE A 85 -5.34 1.45 -0.31
CA ILE A 85 -6.32 0.47 0.11
C ILE A 85 -5.63 -0.48 1.08
N LEU A 86 -6.21 -0.68 2.26
CA LEU A 86 -5.73 -1.66 3.21
C LEU A 86 -6.34 -3.03 2.89
N VAL A 87 -5.50 -4.00 2.59
CA VAL A 87 -5.85 -5.39 2.38
C VAL A 87 -5.33 -6.20 3.56
N LEU A 88 -6.11 -7.14 4.04
CA LEU A 88 -5.67 -8.12 5.02
C LEU A 88 -5.38 -9.43 4.29
N ILE A 89 -4.29 -10.08 4.64
CA ILE A 89 -3.92 -11.40 4.12
C ILE A 89 -4.13 -12.46 5.20
N ASP A 90 -4.58 -13.65 4.81
CA ASP A 90 -4.63 -14.82 5.69
C ASP A 90 -3.30 -15.60 5.57
N ASP A 91 -2.29 -15.18 6.33
CA ASP A 91 -0.94 -15.74 6.35
C ASP A 91 -0.64 -16.33 7.75
N ARG A 92 -1.41 -17.36 8.14
CA ARG A 92 -1.28 -18.03 9.45
C ARG A 92 0.05 -18.73 9.61
N GLU A 93 0.56 -19.29 8.52
CA GLU A 93 1.84 -20.00 8.47
C GLU A 93 3.05 -19.07 8.38
N ARG A 94 2.82 -17.74 8.26
CA ARG A 94 3.87 -16.71 8.15
C ARG A 94 4.82 -16.96 6.99
N THR A 95 4.29 -17.39 5.87
CA THR A 95 5.03 -17.72 4.66
C THR A 95 5.21 -16.56 3.68
N VAL A 96 4.52 -15.45 3.90
CA VAL A 96 4.57 -14.26 3.04
C VAL A 96 5.37 -13.14 3.69
N ILE A 97 4.89 -12.58 4.79
CA ILE A 97 5.48 -11.35 5.36
C ILE A 97 6.84 -11.59 6.00
N GLU A 98 7.00 -12.67 6.75
CA GLU A 98 8.24 -12.95 7.48
C GLU A 98 9.43 -13.26 6.56
N PRO A 99 9.32 -14.08 5.51
CA PRO A 99 10.40 -14.27 4.54
C PRO A 99 10.79 -12.98 3.84
N LEU A 100 9.81 -12.16 3.43
CA LEU A 100 10.07 -10.87 2.80
C LEU A 100 10.76 -9.89 3.76
N ALA A 101 10.37 -9.91 5.03
CA ALA A 101 11.03 -9.10 6.07
C ALA A 101 12.47 -9.56 6.34
N ALA A 102 12.74 -10.85 6.26
CA ALA A 102 14.10 -11.38 6.40
C ALA A 102 15.00 -11.02 5.21
N ALA A 103 14.42 -10.97 4.02
CA ALA A 103 15.12 -10.71 2.77
C ALA A 103 15.14 -9.23 2.34
N ARG A 104 14.56 -8.34 3.16
CA ARG A 104 14.45 -6.91 2.82
C ARG A 104 15.80 -6.29 2.50
N GLY A 105 15.79 -5.42 1.49
CA GLY A 105 16.95 -4.66 1.05
C GLY A 105 17.22 -3.43 1.91
N ALA A 106 17.84 -2.42 1.29
CA ALA A 106 18.12 -1.15 1.94
C ALA A 106 16.83 -0.41 2.32
N ALA A 107 16.91 0.38 3.38
CA ALA A 107 15.83 1.30 3.74
C ALA A 107 15.68 2.37 2.66
N LEU A 108 14.46 2.53 2.17
CA LEU A 108 14.09 3.60 1.24
C LEU A 108 13.78 4.89 1.99
N TYR A 109 13.16 4.76 3.14
CA TYR A 109 12.86 5.87 4.06
C TYR A 109 12.72 5.38 5.48
N ALA A 110 12.91 6.28 6.44
CA ALA A 110 12.60 6.05 7.85
C ALA A 110 12.30 7.40 8.52
N THR A 111 11.25 7.46 9.33
CA THR A 111 10.84 8.68 10.01
C THR A 111 10.00 8.40 11.26
N ASP A 112 10.00 9.33 12.19
CA ASP A 112 9.11 9.32 13.32
C ASP A 112 7.81 10.03 12.97
N LEU A 113 6.68 9.39 13.27
CA LEU A 113 5.36 9.95 13.03
C LEU A 113 5.00 10.96 14.13
N MET A 114 4.38 12.06 13.72
CA MET A 114 3.92 13.08 14.65
C MET A 114 2.94 12.52 15.69
N GLN A 115 2.76 13.25 16.78
CA GLN A 115 1.80 12.95 17.86
C GLN A 115 1.97 11.56 18.48
N GLY A 116 3.20 11.09 18.59
CA GLY A 116 3.47 9.78 19.18
C GLY A 116 3.03 8.60 18.30
N GLY A 117 2.87 8.81 17.00
CA GLY A 117 2.46 7.79 16.03
C GLY A 117 3.45 6.64 15.83
N GLY A 118 4.63 6.73 16.48
CA GLY A 118 5.69 5.74 16.42
C GLY A 118 6.64 5.97 15.25
N HIS A 119 7.50 5.00 15.01
CA HIS A 119 8.48 5.01 13.92
C HIS A 119 7.97 4.20 12.74
N VAL A 120 8.14 4.71 11.52
CA VAL A 120 7.83 4.01 10.28
C VAL A 120 9.08 3.94 9.40
N ALA A 121 9.32 2.79 8.79
CA ALA A 121 10.36 2.59 7.79
C ALA A 121 9.83 1.77 6.62
N GLY A 122 10.30 2.08 5.42
CA GLY A 122 10.03 1.31 4.21
C GLY A 122 11.32 0.74 3.65
N TYR A 123 11.27 -0.51 3.19
CA TYR A 123 12.40 -1.25 2.67
C TYR A 123 12.08 -1.80 1.29
N ALA A 124 13.03 -1.72 0.37
CA ALA A 124 12.90 -2.39 -0.91
C ALA A 124 12.78 -3.92 -0.72
N VAL A 125 11.85 -4.53 -1.44
CA VAL A 125 11.73 -5.98 -1.53
C VAL A 125 12.23 -6.40 -2.91
N PRO A 126 13.19 -7.35 -3.00
CA PRO A 126 13.64 -7.85 -4.29
C PRO A 126 12.50 -8.48 -5.11
N ASP A 127 12.37 -8.12 -6.38
CA ASP A 127 11.27 -8.54 -7.26
C ASP A 127 11.07 -10.05 -7.32
N ALA A 128 12.16 -10.82 -7.38
CA ALA A 128 12.09 -12.28 -7.42
C ALA A 128 11.42 -12.89 -6.17
N GLN A 129 11.48 -12.22 -5.03
CA GLN A 129 10.88 -12.66 -3.78
C GLN A 129 9.45 -12.15 -3.62
N ALA A 130 9.16 -10.95 -4.12
CA ALA A 130 7.80 -10.44 -4.16
C ALA A 130 6.90 -11.31 -5.05
N ALA A 131 7.41 -11.73 -6.22
CA ALA A 131 6.68 -12.59 -7.15
C ALA A 131 6.43 -14.03 -6.63
N GLN A 132 7.18 -14.50 -5.64
CA GLN A 132 6.98 -15.82 -5.02
C GLN A 132 5.99 -15.80 -3.87
N ALA A 133 5.71 -14.63 -3.32
CA ALA A 133 4.92 -14.46 -2.12
C ALA A 133 3.44 -14.15 -2.40
N VAL A 134 3.08 -13.81 -3.63
CA VAL A 134 1.73 -13.46 -4.11
C VAL A 134 1.22 -14.51 -5.07
#